data_b71e100ac58b050ca5c2de340eefe2ce
#
_entry.id   b71e100ac58b050ca5c2de340eefe2ce
#
_cell.length_a   1.000
_cell.length_b   1.000
_cell.length_c   1.000
_cell.angle_alpha   90.00
_cell.angle_beta   90.00
_cell.angle_gamma   90.00
#
_symmetry.space_group_name_H-M   'P 1'
#
loop_
_entity.id
_entity.type
_entity.pdbx_description
1 polymer ?
#
loop_
_entity_poly.entity_id
_entity_poly.type
_entity_poly.pdbx_seq_one_letter_code
_entity_poly.pdbx_strand_id
1 'polypeptide(L)'
;MMNTFVCKLFDSDSFHVEGAAVVNLNDNNQYNYTLWNLSKKLYCIPYTFTKEALDLFYLSLMVFYADRSVLRSLQPDGWTRHIEVYMPVANVGKWNVNSDLLKRMLDFLTGDDWKFHFRDRVCITADEDKYKKGKYHFRRSTRKIDTDVFCMLSGGLDSFIGAIDLLSSNVKPIFVGNYNGGKGVSVYQNRVIDSLKKHFEIASERFYQFYAAPKSGKEDTTRSRSLLFFSHAILLASGMNKSVKLYIPENGVISMNIPLTEHRMGSLSTRTTHPYFMGLLQELLNSLDLKITIVNPYQFKTKGEMMLECKNFDFLKSNYPLTMSCSHPDLGRWKKETESSHCGVCLPCTIRRAAIMKAGLKDESFYRDPQYKDIEAETNLRSYKLGLTQKKTPIWAIQESGPITHHRQDFADLYQRGLAELKEFIDTL
;
A
#
# COMPACT_ATOMS: atom_id res chain seq x y z
N MET A 1 4.74 -25.79 -12.39
CA MET A 1 3.29 -26.13 -12.42
C MET A 1 2.54 -24.81 -12.55
N MET A 2 1.58 -24.72 -13.46
CA MET A 2 0.81 -23.49 -13.67
C MET A 2 -0.33 -23.46 -12.64
N ASN A 3 -0.50 -22.33 -11.94
CA ASN A 3 -1.55 -22.17 -10.94
C ASN A 3 -2.64 -21.32 -11.58
N THR A 4 -3.72 -21.94 -12.03
CA THR A 4 -4.78 -21.30 -12.80
C THR A 4 -5.98 -20.99 -11.94
N PHE A 5 -6.49 -19.76 -12.05
CA PHE A 5 -7.63 -19.25 -11.29
C PHE A 5 -8.71 -18.70 -12.22
N VAL A 6 -9.96 -18.99 -11.90
CA VAL A 6 -11.13 -18.35 -12.50
C VAL A 6 -11.78 -17.42 -11.48
N CYS A 7 -11.71 -16.12 -11.72
CA CYS A 7 -12.41 -15.14 -10.93
C CYS A 7 -13.89 -15.10 -11.28
N LYS A 8 -14.76 -15.11 -10.28
CA LYS A 8 -16.22 -14.88 -10.40
C LYS A 8 -16.65 -13.76 -9.47
N LEU A 9 -17.72 -13.07 -9.87
CA LEU A 9 -18.37 -12.03 -9.08
C LEU A 9 -19.81 -12.41 -8.71
N PHE A 10 -20.33 -13.51 -9.26
CA PHE A 10 -21.69 -14.01 -9.05
C PHE A 10 -21.70 -15.52 -9.08
N ASP A 11 -22.62 -16.13 -8.34
CA ASP A 11 -22.84 -17.60 -8.37
C ASP A 11 -23.42 -18.05 -9.71
N SER A 12 -24.15 -17.18 -10.41
CA SER A 12 -24.73 -17.47 -11.74
C SER A 12 -23.70 -17.46 -12.89
N ASP A 13 -22.46 -17.07 -12.64
CA ASP A 13 -21.40 -17.10 -13.63
C ASP A 13 -20.97 -18.55 -13.89
N SER A 14 -21.40 -19.13 -15.04
CA SER A 14 -21.12 -20.51 -15.41
C SER A 14 -19.73 -20.75 -16.01
N PHE A 15 -18.95 -19.71 -16.24
CA PHE A 15 -17.60 -19.84 -16.84
C PHE A 15 -16.71 -20.72 -15.98
N HIS A 16 -16.02 -21.66 -16.60
CA HIS A 16 -15.05 -22.50 -15.92
C HIS A 16 -13.90 -22.87 -16.87
N VAL A 17 -12.77 -23.23 -16.29
CA VAL A 17 -11.60 -23.80 -16.99
C VAL A 17 -11.23 -25.07 -16.25
N GLU A 18 -11.02 -26.16 -16.99
CA GLU A 18 -10.67 -27.46 -16.40
C GLU A 18 -9.37 -27.35 -15.59
N GLY A 19 -9.37 -27.90 -14.39
CA GLY A 19 -8.23 -27.86 -13.47
C GLY A 19 -7.96 -26.51 -12.81
N ALA A 20 -8.73 -25.45 -13.10
CA ALA A 20 -8.58 -24.15 -12.49
C ALA A 20 -9.33 -24.05 -11.15
N ALA A 21 -8.74 -23.34 -10.18
CA ALA A 21 -9.42 -22.98 -8.94
C ALA A 21 -10.42 -21.84 -9.18
N VAL A 22 -11.68 -22.06 -8.82
CA VAL A 22 -12.74 -21.04 -8.95
C VAL A 22 -12.79 -20.20 -7.69
N VAL A 23 -12.72 -18.88 -7.84
CA VAL A 23 -12.75 -17.89 -6.76
C VAL A 23 -13.90 -16.92 -6.99
N ASN A 24 -14.92 -16.99 -6.13
CA ASN A 24 -16.00 -16.01 -6.11
C ASN A 24 -15.68 -14.93 -5.08
N LEU A 25 -15.37 -13.73 -5.55
CA LEU A 25 -15.00 -12.60 -4.68
C LEU A 25 -16.14 -12.13 -3.76
N ASN A 26 -17.39 -12.42 -4.10
CA ASN A 26 -18.57 -12.09 -3.28
C ASN A 26 -19.05 -13.25 -2.40
N ASP A 27 -18.36 -14.38 -2.42
CA ASP A 27 -18.58 -15.45 -1.43
C ASP A 27 -17.81 -15.13 -0.13
N ASN A 28 -18.53 -14.84 0.94
CA ASN A 28 -17.95 -14.55 2.24
C ASN A 28 -17.16 -15.72 2.85
N ASN A 29 -17.30 -16.94 2.34
CA ASN A 29 -16.48 -18.08 2.75
C ASN A 29 -15.10 -18.08 2.08
N GLN A 30 -14.93 -17.37 0.96
CA GLN A 30 -13.69 -17.28 0.22
C GLN A 30 -12.97 -15.95 0.43
N TYR A 31 -13.71 -14.85 0.46
CA TYR A 31 -13.16 -13.50 0.58
C TYR A 31 -14.02 -12.63 1.51
N ASN A 32 -13.36 -11.78 2.29
CA ASN A 32 -14.04 -10.74 3.05
C ASN A 32 -13.41 -9.39 2.73
N TYR A 33 -14.19 -8.47 2.22
CA TYR A 33 -13.75 -7.10 1.95
C TYR A 33 -14.87 -6.09 2.22
N THR A 34 -14.49 -4.87 2.54
CA THR A 34 -15.40 -3.76 2.77
C THR A 34 -15.40 -2.83 1.55
N LEU A 35 -16.54 -2.62 0.98
CA LEU A 35 -16.81 -1.58 -0.02
C LEU A 35 -18.26 -1.15 0.10
N TRP A 36 -19.19 -2.02 -0.29
CA TRP A 36 -20.60 -1.69 -0.37
C TRP A 36 -21.26 -1.50 1.00
N ASN A 37 -20.72 -2.12 2.03
CA ASN A 37 -21.14 -1.92 3.43
C ASN A 37 -20.77 -0.54 4.00
N LEU A 38 -19.89 0.23 3.33
CA LEU A 38 -19.66 1.64 3.63
C LEU A 38 -20.69 2.57 2.99
N SER A 39 -21.87 2.09 2.67
CA SER A 39 -22.89 2.78 1.85
C SER A 39 -23.12 4.25 2.24
N LYS A 40 -23.30 4.55 3.54
CA LYS A 40 -23.49 5.94 4.00
C LYS A 40 -22.36 6.88 3.61
N LYS A 41 -21.10 6.42 3.71
CA LYS A 41 -19.90 7.19 3.29
C LYS A 41 -19.79 7.25 1.78
N LEU A 42 -20.09 6.16 1.06
CA LEU A 42 -20.04 6.12 -0.39
C LEU A 42 -21.02 7.12 -1.03
N TYR A 43 -22.14 7.42 -0.38
CA TYR A 43 -23.06 8.44 -0.86
C TYR A 43 -22.50 9.87 -0.81
N CYS A 44 -21.45 10.11 -0.05
CA CYS A 44 -20.72 11.39 -0.08
C CYS A 44 -19.89 11.57 -1.36
N ILE A 45 -19.57 10.49 -2.09
CA ILE A 45 -18.90 10.55 -3.39
C ILE A 45 -19.90 11.05 -4.45
N PRO A 46 -19.58 12.10 -5.24
CA PRO A 46 -20.54 12.76 -6.12
C PRO A 46 -21.17 11.86 -7.18
N TYR A 47 -20.36 11.04 -7.85
CA TYR A 47 -20.79 10.23 -8.99
C TYR A 47 -20.59 8.72 -8.73
N THR A 48 -21.13 7.89 -9.60
CA THR A 48 -20.86 6.44 -9.61
C THR A 48 -19.44 6.19 -10.07
N PHE A 49 -18.86 5.11 -9.61
CA PHE A 49 -17.53 4.68 -10.03
C PHE A 49 -17.49 4.34 -11.53
N THR A 50 -16.36 4.55 -12.17
CA THR A 50 -16.14 4.10 -13.56
C THR A 50 -16.01 2.58 -13.59
N LYS A 51 -16.34 1.99 -14.74
CA LYS A 51 -16.27 0.53 -14.93
C LYS A 51 -14.83 0.04 -14.83
N GLU A 52 -13.89 0.78 -15.40
CA GLU A 52 -12.47 0.48 -15.40
C GLU A 52 -11.86 0.51 -13.97
N ALA A 53 -12.22 1.50 -13.17
CA ALA A 53 -11.78 1.56 -11.78
C ALA A 53 -12.35 0.42 -10.94
N LEU A 54 -13.59 0.02 -11.21
CA LEU A 54 -14.22 -1.12 -10.54
C LEU A 54 -13.59 -2.44 -10.97
N ASP A 55 -13.28 -2.60 -12.26
CA ASP A 55 -12.55 -3.78 -12.76
C ASP A 55 -11.16 -3.87 -12.15
N LEU A 56 -10.42 -2.74 -12.06
CA LEU A 56 -9.10 -2.69 -11.39
C LEU A 56 -9.19 -3.08 -9.92
N PHE A 57 -10.24 -2.65 -9.23
CA PHE A 57 -10.48 -3.02 -7.85
C PHE A 57 -10.70 -4.54 -7.70
N TYR A 58 -11.60 -5.15 -8.48
CA TYR A 58 -11.82 -6.60 -8.43
C TYR A 58 -10.59 -7.39 -8.86
N LEU A 59 -9.86 -6.90 -9.87
CA LEU A 59 -8.60 -7.49 -10.29
C LEU A 59 -7.59 -7.49 -9.13
N SER A 60 -7.47 -6.40 -8.39
CA SER A 60 -6.55 -6.29 -7.26
C SER A 60 -6.92 -7.24 -6.10
N LEU A 61 -8.21 -7.47 -5.85
CA LEU A 61 -8.69 -8.48 -4.90
C LEU A 61 -8.28 -9.88 -5.35
N MET A 62 -8.46 -10.19 -6.65
CA MET A 62 -8.12 -11.50 -7.21
C MET A 62 -6.61 -11.75 -7.19
N VAL A 63 -5.81 -10.74 -7.57
CA VAL A 63 -4.34 -10.79 -7.49
C VAL A 63 -3.89 -11.07 -6.06
N PHE A 64 -4.45 -10.38 -5.08
CA PHE A 64 -4.09 -10.61 -3.68
C PHE A 64 -4.53 -11.99 -3.17
N TYR A 65 -5.66 -12.51 -3.64
CA TYR A 65 -6.08 -13.89 -3.35
C TYR A 65 -5.07 -14.91 -3.92
N ALA A 66 -4.73 -14.79 -5.20
CA ALA A 66 -3.81 -15.70 -5.87
C ALA A 66 -2.41 -15.64 -5.26
N ASP A 67 -1.91 -14.45 -4.97
CA ASP A 67 -0.61 -14.23 -4.29
C ASP A 67 -0.53 -14.98 -2.96
N ARG A 68 -1.61 -15.00 -2.18
CA ARG A 68 -1.67 -15.71 -0.89
C ARG A 68 -2.00 -17.20 -0.98
N SER A 69 -2.47 -17.68 -2.12
CA SER A 69 -2.94 -19.06 -2.28
C SER A 69 -1.86 -20.02 -2.75
N VAL A 70 -0.85 -19.53 -3.46
CA VAL A 70 0.19 -20.35 -4.11
C VAL A 70 1.48 -20.32 -3.30
N LEU A 71 1.94 -21.48 -2.84
CA LEU A 71 3.20 -21.59 -2.09
C LEU A 71 4.41 -21.47 -3.02
N ARG A 72 5.36 -20.59 -2.65
CA ARG A 72 6.66 -20.45 -3.34
C ARG A 72 7.52 -21.69 -3.19
N SER A 73 7.53 -22.28 -2.00
CA SER A 73 8.32 -23.47 -1.68
C SER A 73 7.99 -24.69 -2.54
N LEU A 74 6.84 -24.70 -3.20
CA LEU A 74 6.42 -25.79 -4.10
C LEU A 74 6.79 -25.54 -5.56
N GLN A 75 7.41 -24.41 -5.89
CA GLN A 75 7.85 -24.10 -7.25
C GLN A 75 9.21 -24.74 -7.53
N PRO A 76 9.55 -25.04 -8.82
CA PRO A 76 10.80 -25.73 -9.17
C PRO A 76 12.07 -25.01 -8.69
N ASP A 77 12.07 -23.68 -8.70
CA ASP A 77 13.17 -22.84 -8.20
C ASP A 77 12.99 -22.41 -6.73
N GLY A 78 11.93 -22.91 -6.06
CA GLY A 78 11.56 -22.54 -4.69
C GLY A 78 11.08 -21.09 -4.54
N TRP A 79 10.85 -20.36 -5.65
CA TRP A 79 10.57 -18.93 -5.61
C TRP A 79 9.52 -18.45 -6.61
N THR A 80 9.78 -18.61 -7.93
CA THR A 80 8.97 -18.00 -8.99
C THR A 80 7.70 -18.79 -9.26
N ARG A 81 6.54 -18.19 -9.03
CA ARG A 81 5.25 -18.79 -9.31
C ARG A 81 4.76 -18.38 -10.69
N HIS A 82 4.22 -19.33 -11.45
CA HIS A 82 3.47 -19.05 -12.67
C HIS A 82 1.99 -19.01 -12.32
N ILE A 83 1.37 -17.84 -12.41
CA ILE A 83 -0.01 -17.59 -11.99
C ILE A 83 -0.83 -17.10 -13.18
N GLU A 84 -1.88 -17.85 -13.51
CA GLU A 84 -2.78 -17.54 -14.61
C GLU A 84 -4.18 -17.21 -14.06
N VAL A 85 -4.75 -16.09 -14.51
CA VAL A 85 -6.03 -15.59 -14.01
C VAL A 85 -7.00 -15.29 -15.14
N TYR A 86 -8.18 -15.88 -15.10
CA TYR A 86 -9.33 -15.55 -15.94
C TYR A 86 -10.20 -14.54 -15.23
N MET A 87 -10.23 -13.30 -15.73
CA MET A 87 -10.83 -12.16 -15.04
C MET A 87 -12.02 -11.59 -15.82
N PRO A 88 -13.23 -11.47 -15.19
CA PRO A 88 -14.36 -10.77 -15.81
C PRO A 88 -14.17 -9.25 -15.72
N VAL A 89 -14.30 -8.57 -16.87
CA VAL A 89 -14.12 -7.12 -16.99
C VAL A 89 -15.21 -6.50 -17.87
N ALA A 90 -15.47 -5.23 -17.71
CA ALA A 90 -16.51 -4.53 -18.45
C ALA A 90 -16.13 -4.20 -19.90
N ASN A 91 -14.83 -4.14 -20.23
CA ASN A 91 -14.33 -3.87 -21.56
C ASN A 91 -13.10 -4.72 -21.86
N VAL A 92 -13.33 -5.90 -22.43
CA VAL A 92 -12.27 -6.89 -22.74
C VAL A 92 -11.21 -6.31 -23.68
N GLY A 93 -11.62 -5.53 -24.69
CA GLY A 93 -10.66 -4.95 -25.64
C GLY A 93 -9.67 -4.01 -24.97
N LYS A 94 -10.15 -3.14 -24.07
CA LYS A 94 -9.31 -2.20 -23.31
C LYS A 94 -8.32 -2.94 -22.38
N TRP A 95 -8.78 -4.00 -21.71
CA TRP A 95 -7.93 -4.79 -20.82
C TRP A 95 -6.91 -5.67 -21.58
N ASN A 96 -7.28 -6.23 -22.73
CA ASN A 96 -6.34 -6.98 -23.57
C ASN A 96 -5.17 -6.13 -24.08
N VAL A 97 -5.44 -4.89 -24.48
CA VAL A 97 -4.38 -3.93 -24.86
C VAL A 97 -3.42 -3.67 -23.70
N ASN A 98 -3.90 -3.72 -22.46
CA ASN A 98 -3.11 -3.45 -21.26
C ASN A 98 -2.53 -4.72 -20.61
N SER A 99 -2.71 -5.89 -21.21
CA SER A 99 -2.30 -7.16 -20.59
C SER A 99 -0.80 -7.23 -20.31
N ASP A 100 0.04 -6.82 -21.27
CA ASP A 100 1.50 -6.81 -21.10
C ASP A 100 1.98 -5.78 -20.09
N LEU A 101 1.33 -4.63 -20.03
CA LEU A 101 1.61 -3.60 -19.02
C LEU A 101 1.28 -4.11 -17.61
N LEU A 102 0.11 -4.71 -17.45
CA LEU A 102 -0.32 -5.32 -16.20
C LEU A 102 0.62 -6.46 -15.77
N LYS A 103 1.01 -7.32 -16.71
CA LYS A 103 1.99 -8.39 -16.48
C LYS A 103 3.30 -7.80 -15.96
N ARG A 104 3.94 -6.88 -16.67
CA ARG A 104 5.20 -6.22 -16.26
C ARG A 104 5.09 -5.60 -14.87
N MET A 105 3.97 -4.94 -14.59
CA MET A 105 3.71 -4.29 -13.30
C MET A 105 3.65 -5.31 -12.16
N LEU A 106 2.94 -6.42 -12.34
CA LEU A 106 2.76 -7.45 -11.30
C LEU A 106 3.97 -8.36 -11.17
N ASP A 107 4.63 -8.72 -12.26
CA ASP A 107 5.89 -9.46 -12.24
C ASP A 107 6.94 -8.70 -11.43
N PHE A 108 7.05 -7.40 -11.65
CA PHE A 108 7.94 -6.55 -10.87
C PHE A 108 7.53 -6.49 -9.39
N LEU A 109 6.24 -6.27 -9.13
CA LEU A 109 5.73 -6.09 -7.75
C LEU A 109 5.91 -7.35 -6.90
N THR A 110 5.63 -8.53 -7.47
CA THR A 110 5.58 -9.80 -6.71
C THR A 110 6.80 -10.67 -6.88
N GLY A 111 7.52 -10.54 -8.01
CA GLY A 111 8.61 -11.43 -8.40
C GLY A 111 8.11 -12.75 -8.99
N ASP A 112 6.90 -12.77 -9.53
CA ASP A 112 6.25 -13.93 -10.13
C ASP A 112 6.02 -13.70 -11.63
N ASP A 113 5.55 -14.71 -12.36
CA ASP A 113 5.16 -14.65 -13.75
C ASP A 113 3.63 -14.71 -13.85
N TRP A 114 3.02 -13.57 -14.20
CA TRP A 114 1.58 -13.41 -14.28
C TRP A 114 1.07 -13.49 -15.71
N LYS A 115 -0.09 -14.15 -15.90
CA LYS A 115 -0.80 -14.20 -17.18
C LYS A 115 -2.28 -13.94 -16.95
N PHE A 116 -2.86 -13.05 -17.75
CA PHE A 116 -4.27 -12.67 -17.65
C PHE A 116 -5.03 -13.04 -18.91
N HIS A 117 -6.25 -13.54 -18.71
CA HIS A 117 -7.26 -13.75 -19.74
C HIS A 117 -8.49 -12.96 -19.34
N PHE A 118 -8.82 -11.97 -20.14
CA PHE A 118 -9.98 -11.14 -19.87
C PHE A 118 -11.21 -11.69 -20.60
N ARG A 119 -12.34 -11.67 -19.92
CA ARG A 119 -13.64 -12.07 -20.44
C ARG A 119 -14.72 -11.07 -20.04
N ASP A 120 -15.84 -11.07 -20.77
CA ASP A 120 -16.92 -10.13 -20.50
C ASP A 120 -17.52 -10.34 -19.11
N ARG A 121 -17.71 -9.23 -18.41
CA ARG A 121 -18.49 -9.15 -17.20
C ARG A 121 -19.95 -8.88 -17.57
N VAL A 122 -20.74 -9.95 -17.70
CA VAL A 122 -22.10 -9.92 -18.26
C VAL A 122 -23.09 -9.13 -17.37
N CYS A 123 -22.89 -9.11 -16.04
CA CYS A 123 -23.76 -8.40 -15.12
C CYS A 123 -22.98 -7.73 -13.98
N ILE A 124 -23.62 -6.77 -13.32
CA ILE A 124 -23.12 -6.16 -12.10
C ILE A 124 -23.56 -7.00 -10.89
N THR A 125 -22.80 -6.91 -9.79
CA THR A 125 -23.19 -7.58 -8.55
C THR A 125 -24.47 -6.97 -7.97
N ALA A 126 -25.19 -7.76 -7.19
CA ALA A 126 -26.38 -7.27 -6.48
C ALA A 126 -26.05 -6.07 -5.57
N ASP A 127 -24.86 -6.04 -4.98
CA ASP A 127 -24.39 -4.93 -4.15
C ASP A 127 -24.10 -3.67 -4.96
N GLU A 128 -23.49 -3.80 -6.15
CA GLU A 128 -23.33 -2.69 -7.09
C GLU A 128 -24.67 -2.11 -7.51
N ASP A 129 -25.65 -2.96 -7.80
CA ASP A 129 -26.99 -2.53 -8.19
C ASP A 129 -27.73 -1.82 -7.04
N LYS A 130 -27.65 -2.37 -5.83
CA LYS A 130 -28.17 -1.71 -4.62
C LYS A 130 -27.51 -0.35 -4.39
N TYR A 131 -26.18 -0.27 -4.54
CA TYR A 131 -25.47 0.99 -4.41
C TYR A 131 -25.92 2.01 -5.46
N LYS A 132 -26.04 1.61 -6.72
CA LYS A 132 -26.51 2.49 -7.81
C LYS A 132 -27.95 2.97 -7.55
N LYS A 133 -28.86 2.09 -7.18
CA LYS A 133 -30.26 2.42 -6.84
C LYS A 133 -30.34 3.30 -5.60
N GLY A 134 -29.65 2.94 -4.53
CA GLY A 134 -29.63 3.70 -3.29
C GLY A 134 -29.01 5.09 -3.45
N LYS A 135 -27.96 5.23 -4.28
CA LYS A 135 -27.35 6.53 -4.57
C LYS A 135 -28.34 7.53 -5.18
N TYR A 136 -29.35 7.05 -5.91
CA TYR A 136 -30.37 7.90 -6.48
C TYR A 136 -31.27 8.53 -5.41
N HIS A 137 -31.63 7.78 -4.39
CA HIS A 137 -32.46 8.26 -3.27
C HIS A 137 -31.70 9.19 -2.32
N PHE A 138 -30.41 8.87 -2.01
CA PHE A 138 -29.58 9.65 -1.09
C PHE A 138 -28.95 10.91 -1.73
N ARG A 139 -29.04 11.07 -3.05
CA ARG A 139 -28.48 12.24 -3.77
C ARG A 139 -28.98 13.59 -3.24
N ARG A 140 -30.19 13.64 -2.67
CA ARG A 140 -30.79 14.89 -2.20
C ARG A 140 -30.49 15.25 -0.75
N SER A 141 -30.16 14.25 0.09
CA SER A 141 -30.04 14.43 1.54
C SER A 141 -28.61 14.39 2.06
N THR A 142 -27.66 13.83 1.32
CA THR A 142 -26.29 13.65 1.79
C THR A 142 -25.35 14.71 1.19
N ARG A 143 -24.61 15.40 2.06
CA ARG A 143 -23.60 16.38 1.63
C ARG A 143 -22.53 15.69 0.78
N LYS A 144 -22.41 16.13 -0.47
CA LYS A 144 -21.35 15.63 -1.37
C LYS A 144 -20.01 16.29 -1.02
N ILE A 145 -18.95 15.49 -1.09
CA ILE A 145 -17.60 15.97 -0.93
C ILE A 145 -17.09 16.36 -2.32
N ASP A 146 -16.81 17.63 -2.50
CA ASP A 146 -16.11 18.12 -3.70
C ASP A 146 -14.63 18.29 -3.37
N THR A 147 -13.77 17.47 -4.01
CA THR A 147 -12.31 17.55 -3.89
C THR A 147 -11.68 16.92 -5.13
N ASP A 148 -10.50 17.41 -5.48
CA ASP A 148 -9.63 16.83 -6.50
C ASP A 148 -8.38 16.19 -5.89
N VAL A 149 -8.34 16.05 -4.54
CA VAL A 149 -7.21 15.50 -3.81
C VAL A 149 -7.62 14.32 -2.95
N PHE A 150 -6.92 13.22 -3.14
CA PHE A 150 -6.95 12.04 -2.29
C PHE A 150 -5.59 11.81 -1.66
N CYS A 151 -5.54 11.27 -0.45
CA CYS A 151 -4.30 10.95 0.24
C CYS A 151 -4.39 9.59 0.91
N MET A 152 -3.41 8.73 0.64
CA MET A 152 -3.27 7.46 1.37
C MET A 152 -2.91 7.74 2.82
N LEU A 153 -3.63 7.10 3.76
CA LEU A 153 -3.42 7.26 5.20
C LEU A 153 -3.31 5.89 5.86
N SER A 154 -2.09 5.35 5.91
CA SER A 154 -1.81 4.02 6.46
C SER A 154 -1.76 3.97 8.00
N GLY A 155 -1.67 5.12 8.66
CA GLY A 155 -1.37 5.23 10.10
C GLY A 155 0.12 5.21 10.41
N GLY A 156 0.98 5.14 9.39
CA GLY A 156 2.44 5.30 9.49
C GLY A 156 2.87 6.77 9.52
N LEU A 157 4.12 7.01 9.94
CA LEU A 157 4.67 8.36 10.10
C LEU A 157 4.65 9.14 8.78
N ASP A 158 5.03 8.54 7.66
CA ASP A 158 5.10 9.22 6.36
C ASP A 158 3.72 9.69 5.89
N SER A 159 2.71 8.82 5.99
CA SER A 159 1.34 9.18 5.63
C SER A 159 0.74 10.22 6.57
N PHE A 160 1.17 10.25 7.83
CA PHE A 160 0.77 11.26 8.80
C PHE A 160 1.37 12.62 8.46
N ILE A 161 2.68 12.69 8.14
CA ILE A 161 3.34 13.91 7.67
C ILE A 161 2.66 14.43 6.41
N GLY A 162 2.38 13.55 5.43
CA GLY A 162 1.69 13.95 4.21
C GLY A 162 0.29 14.52 4.45
N ALA A 163 -0.45 13.96 5.42
CA ALA A 163 -1.74 14.49 5.83
C ALA A 163 -1.61 15.87 6.49
N ILE A 164 -0.63 16.04 7.38
CA ILE A 164 -0.35 17.34 8.03
C ILE A 164 -0.01 18.40 7.00
N ASP A 165 0.88 18.10 6.06
CA ASP A 165 1.35 19.05 5.05
C ASP A 165 0.21 19.51 4.11
N LEU A 166 -0.67 18.59 3.70
CA LEU A 166 -1.85 18.94 2.91
C LEU A 166 -2.82 19.83 3.70
N LEU A 167 -3.15 19.43 4.92
CA LEU A 167 -4.09 20.15 5.77
C LEU A 167 -3.56 21.53 6.19
N SER A 168 -2.28 21.64 6.51
CA SER A 168 -1.61 22.92 6.81
C SER A 168 -1.54 23.83 5.59
N SER A 169 -1.68 23.29 4.39
CA SER A 169 -1.79 24.04 3.13
C SER A 169 -3.24 24.38 2.75
N ASN A 170 -4.19 24.23 3.66
CA ASN A 170 -5.64 24.40 3.43
C ASN A 170 -6.23 23.43 2.38
N VAL A 171 -5.53 22.37 2.05
CA VAL A 171 -6.06 21.30 1.17
C VAL A 171 -6.82 20.30 2.04
N LYS A 172 -8.08 20.02 1.71
CA LYS A 172 -8.94 19.06 2.45
C LYS A 172 -9.16 17.81 1.61
N PRO A 173 -8.24 16.83 1.63
CA PRO A 173 -8.35 15.62 0.83
C PRO A 173 -9.45 14.68 1.33
N ILE A 174 -9.76 13.65 0.52
CA ILE A 174 -10.31 12.40 1.02
C ILE A 174 -9.14 11.51 1.41
N PHE A 175 -9.15 11.04 2.65
CA PHE A 175 -8.15 10.12 3.18
C PHE A 175 -8.59 8.67 3.00
N VAL A 176 -7.69 7.82 2.50
CA VAL A 176 -7.96 6.42 2.24
C VAL A 176 -6.94 5.55 2.97
N GLY A 177 -7.43 4.77 3.93
CA GLY A 177 -6.66 3.77 4.67
C GLY A 177 -7.12 2.37 4.33
N ASN A 178 -6.21 1.42 4.50
CA ASN A 178 -6.53 0.00 4.43
C ASN A 178 -5.93 -0.71 5.64
N TYR A 179 -6.66 -1.68 6.19
CA TYR A 179 -6.18 -2.50 7.28
C TYR A 179 -6.46 -3.98 7.00
N ASN A 180 -5.56 -4.84 7.45
CA ASN A 180 -5.76 -6.28 7.47
C ASN A 180 -6.24 -6.66 8.87
N GLY A 181 -6.93 -7.75 9.03
CA GLY A 181 -7.53 -8.20 10.30
C GLY A 181 -6.66 -8.14 11.57
N GLY A 182 -5.42 -7.66 11.49
CA GLY A 182 -4.57 -7.29 12.61
C GLY A 182 -5.13 -6.06 13.32
N LYS A 183 -5.40 -6.16 14.64
CA LYS A 183 -5.89 -5.02 15.45
C LYS A 183 -4.89 -3.86 15.48
N GLY A 184 -3.59 -4.14 15.32
CA GLY A 184 -2.52 -3.17 15.44
C GLY A 184 -2.60 -2.01 14.47
N VAL A 185 -2.76 -2.31 13.18
CA VAL A 185 -2.80 -1.26 12.15
C VAL A 185 -4.03 -0.38 12.32
N SER A 186 -5.21 -0.95 12.55
CA SER A 186 -6.46 -0.18 12.67
C SER A 186 -6.47 0.74 13.89
N VAL A 187 -5.91 0.32 15.02
CA VAL A 187 -5.80 1.15 16.22
C VAL A 187 -4.97 2.40 15.97
N TYR A 188 -3.80 2.25 15.35
CA TYR A 188 -2.93 3.40 15.05
C TYR A 188 -3.52 4.29 13.94
N GLN A 189 -4.19 3.72 12.94
CA GLN A 189 -4.94 4.52 11.98
C GLN A 189 -5.99 5.40 12.68
N ASN A 190 -6.76 4.83 13.60
CA ASN A 190 -7.78 5.57 14.33
C ASN A 190 -7.18 6.68 15.19
N ARG A 191 -6.07 6.41 15.92
CA ARG A 191 -5.36 7.43 16.72
C ARG A 191 -4.92 8.61 15.84
N VAL A 192 -4.34 8.32 14.67
CA VAL A 192 -3.92 9.35 13.69
C VAL A 192 -5.13 10.12 13.15
N ILE A 193 -6.21 9.43 12.76
CA ILE A 193 -7.43 10.05 12.25
C ILE A 193 -8.05 10.97 13.29
N ASP A 194 -8.16 10.53 14.55
CA ASP A 194 -8.76 11.33 15.63
C ASP A 194 -7.92 12.56 15.95
N SER A 195 -6.59 12.43 15.94
CA SER A 195 -5.67 13.57 16.10
C SER A 195 -5.85 14.61 14.98
N LEU A 196 -5.86 14.18 13.71
CA LEU A 196 -6.08 15.05 12.55
C LEU A 196 -7.46 15.74 12.58
N LYS A 197 -8.51 14.97 12.89
CA LYS A 197 -9.88 15.51 13.00
C LYS A 197 -9.98 16.60 14.05
N LYS A 198 -9.38 16.36 15.22
CA LYS A 198 -9.42 17.31 16.35
C LYS A 198 -8.66 18.59 16.03
N HIS A 199 -7.44 18.49 15.46
CA HIS A 199 -6.57 19.64 15.24
C HIS A 199 -7.01 20.48 14.03
N PHE A 200 -7.39 19.84 12.92
CA PHE A 200 -7.74 20.52 11.68
C PHE A 200 -9.25 20.62 11.42
N GLU A 201 -10.09 20.22 12.36
CA GLU A 201 -11.56 20.26 12.27
C GLU A 201 -12.11 19.55 11.00
N ILE A 202 -11.53 18.37 10.66
CA ILE A 202 -11.88 17.63 9.46
C ILE A 202 -13.08 16.69 9.70
N ALA A 203 -14.06 16.80 8.82
CA ALA A 203 -15.26 15.96 8.88
C ALA A 203 -14.95 14.46 8.71
N SER A 204 -15.62 13.62 9.48
CA SER A 204 -15.44 12.16 9.49
C SER A 204 -15.72 11.48 8.15
N GLU A 205 -16.56 12.11 7.32
CA GLU A 205 -16.92 11.63 5.98
C GLU A 205 -15.75 11.66 5.00
N ARG A 206 -14.65 12.35 5.34
CA ARG A 206 -13.43 12.39 4.51
C ARG A 206 -12.47 11.24 4.76
N PHE A 207 -12.72 10.37 5.77
CA PHE A 207 -11.85 9.25 6.10
C PHE A 207 -12.51 7.92 5.72
N TYR A 208 -11.91 7.21 4.77
CA TYR A 208 -12.34 5.89 4.31
C TYR A 208 -11.32 4.85 4.76
N GLN A 209 -11.78 3.86 5.51
CA GLN A 209 -10.95 2.74 5.94
C GLN A 209 -11.51 1.45 5.34
N PHE A 210 -10.70 0.78 4.56
CA PHE A 210 -11.06 -0.46 3.89
C PHE A 210 -10.40 -1.66 4.54
N TYR A 211 -11.11 -2.76 4.48
CA TYR A 211 -10.64 -4.07 4.86
C TYR A 211 -10.74 -5.01 3.67
N ALA A 212 -9.73 -5.84 3.45
CA ALA A 212 -9.78 -6.90 2.47
C ALA A 212 -8.84 -8.03 2.88
N ALA A 213 -9.37 -9.24 2.97
CA ALA A 213 -8.58 -10.44 3.23
C ALA A 213 -9.23 -11.68 2.61
N PRO A 214 -8.47 -12.52 1.91
CA PRO A 214 -8.89 -13.87 1.57
C PRO A 214 -9.02 -14.69 2.84
N LYS A 215 -10.00 -15.60 2.88
CA LYS A 215 -10.25 -16.49 4.03
C LYS A 215 -9.24 -17.62 4.14
N SER A 216 -8.67 -18.03 3.01
CA SER A 216 -7.62 -19.04 2.96
C SER A 216 -6.36 -18.41 2.35
N GLY A 217 -5.25 -18.49 3.07
CA GLY A 217 -3.94 -18.10 2.57
C GLY A 217 -2.92 -19.10 3.05
N LYS A 218 -2.17 -19.69 2.13
CA LYS A 218 -1.10 -20.65 2.42
C LYS A 218 0.27 -19.97 2.44
N GLU A 219 0.43 -18.95 1.59
CA GLU A 219 1.66 -18.18 1.46
C GLU A 219 1.62 -16.94 2.35
N ASP A 220 2.66 -16.73 3.15
CA ASP A 220 2.79 -15.51 3.96
C ASP A 220 3.47 -14.40 3.16
N THR A 221 2.70 -13.77 2.28
CA THR A 221 3.15 -12.67 1.43
C THR A 221 2.26 -11.44 1.56
N THR A 222 2.85 -10.27 1.38
CA THR A 222 2.15 -8.98 1.34
C THR A 222 2.53 -8.15 0.11
N ARG A 223 3.20 -8.76 -0.88
CA ARG A 223 3.78 -8.04 -2.02
C ARG A 223 2.72 -7.37 -2.89
N SER A 224 1.66 -8.09 -3.26
CA SER A 224 0.57 -7.55 -4.09
C SER A 224 -0.40 -6.63 -3.34
N ARG A 225 -0.29 -6.55 -2.01
CA ARG A 225 -1.21 -5.78 -1.15
C ARG A 225 -1.24 -4.29 -1.48
N SER A 226 -0.13 -3.72 -1.96
CA SER A 226 -0.07 -2.31 -2.32
C SER A 226 -1.00 -1.96 -3.48
N LEU A 227 -1.07 -2.80 -4.51
CA LEU A 227 -2.02 -2.61 -5.62
C LEU A 227 -3.46 -2.56 -5.08
N LEU A 228 -3.82 -3.47 -4.16
CA LEU A 228 -5.13 -3.49 -3.53
C LEU A 228 -5.41 -2.18 -2.76
N PHE A 229 -4.44 -1.64 -2.02
CA PHE A 229 -4.62 -0.39 -1.29
C PHE A 229 -4.83 0.79 -2.22
N PHE A 230 -4.04 0.88 -3.29
CA PHE A 230 -4.18 1.95 -4.27
C PHE A 230 -5.47 1.83 -5.06
N SER A 231 -5.92 0.60 -5.38
CA SER A 231 -7.17 0.39 -6.11
C SER A 231 -8.41 0.88 -5.35
N HIS A 232 -8.42 0.84 -4.01
CA HIS A 232 -9.50 1.44 -3.21
C HIS A 232 -9.54 2.97 -3.38
N ALA A 233 -8.39 3.63 -3.35
CA ALA A 233 -8.32 5.08 -3.54
C ALA A 233 -8.67 5.47 -4.98
N ILE A 234 -8.17 4.73 -5.96
CA ILE A 234 -8.47 4.90 -7.39
C ILE A 234 -9.98 4.75 -7.64
N LEU A 235 -10.61 3.74 -7.03
CA LEU A 235 -12.04 3.52 -7.14
C LEU A 235 -12.84 4.72 -6.62
N LEU A 236 -12.55 5.19 -5.41
CA LEU A 236 -13.22 6.36 -4.85
C LEU A 236 -12.97 7.63 -5.69
N ALA A 237 -11.73 7.84 -6.14
CA ALA A 237 -11.34 8.98 -6.96
C ALA A 237 -12.07 9.00 -8.30
N SER A 238 -12.34 7.84 -8.91
CA SER A 238 -13.12 7.74 -10.16
C SER A 238 -14.53 8.31 -10.02
N GLY A 239 -15.09 8.28 -8.80
CA GLY A 239 -16.40 8.86 -8.50
C GLY A 239 -16.41 10.39 -8.37
N MET A 240 -15.30 11.08 -8.60
CA MET A 240 -15.25 12.55 -8.67
C MET A 240 -15.60 13.09 -10.07
N ASN A 241 -15.48 12.27 -11.10
CA ASN A 241 -15.72 12.64 -12.52
C ASN A 241 -14.93 13.89 -12.97
N LYS A 242 -13.71 14.04 -12.46
CA LYS A 242 -12.76 15.11 -12.80
C LYS A 242 -11.34 14.62 -12.60
N SER A 243 -10.34 15.41 -13.00
CA SER A 243 -8.94 15.10 -12.72
C SER A 243 -8.69 15.15 -11.20
N VAL A 244 -8.00 14.13 -10.69
CA VAL A 244 -7.71 13.95 -9.27
C VAL A 244 -6.23 13.69 -9.07
N LYS A 245 -5.65 14.25 -8.01
CA LYS A 245 -4.32 13.92 -7.50
C LYS A 245 -4.44 12.93 -6.36
N LEU A 246 -3.83 11.75 -6.52
CA LEU A 246 -3.71 10.74 -5.48
C LEU A 246 -2.32 10.83 -4.83
N TYR A 247 -2.27 11.39 -3.63
CA TYR A 247 -1.05 11.49 -2.85
C TYR A 247 -0.75 10.15 -2.16
N ILE A 248 0.47 9.66 -2.35
CA ILE A 248 1.00 8.46 -1.71
C ILE A 248 2.28 8.86 -0.97
N PRO A 249 2.16 9.44 0.24
CA PRO A 249 3.30 9.92 1.00
C PRO A 249 4.17 8.76 1.47
N GLU A 250 5.37 8.67 0.93
CA GLU A 250 6.40 7.70 1.34
C GLU A 250 7.78 8.32 1.12
N ASN A 251 8.68 8.18 2.10
CA ASN A 251 10.05 8.63 1.92
C ASN A 251 10.76 7.81 0.83
N GLY A 252 11.65 8.45 0.10
CA GLY A 252 12.28 7.82 -1.06
C GLY A 252 13.22 6.67 -0.71
N VAL A 253 13.79 6.64 0.49
CA VAL A 253 14.67 5.54 0.94
C VAL A 253 13.88 4.24 1.06
N ILE A 254 12.69 4.30 1.69
CA ILE A 254 11.77 3.15 1.77
C ILE A 254 11.17 2.84 0.40
N SER A 255 10.83 3.86 -0.40
CA SER A 255 10.30 3.66 -1.75
C SER A 255 11.26 2.86 -2.64
N MET A 256 12.54 3.19 -2.64
CA MET A 256 13.56 2.43 -3.38
C MET A 256 13.76 1.03 -2.78
N ASN A 257 13.59 0.89 -1.47
CA ASN A 257 13.75 -0.35 -0.73
C ASN A 257 15.04 -1.12 -1.09
N ILE A 258 16.16 -0.41 -1.17
CA ILE A 258 17.46 -0.98 -1.53
C ILE A 258 17.88 -1.95 -0.43
N PRO A 259 18.21 -3.21 -0.76
CA PRO A 259 18.63 -4.17 0.24
C PRO A 259 20.00 -3.77 0.81
N LEU A 260 20.08 -3.58 2.13
CA LEU A 260 21.36 -3.32 2.81
C LEU A 260 22.29 -4.55 2.81
N THR A 261 21.73 -5.75 2.68
CA THR A 261 22.46 -7.01 2.64
C THR A 261 21.86 -7.95 1.61
N GLU A 262 22.66 -8.90 1.09
CA GLU A 262 22.23 -9.91 0.12
C GLU A 262 21.05 -10.75 0.61
N HIS A 263 20.98 -11.09 1.89
CA HIS A 263 19.87 -11.82 2.49
C HIS A 263 18.51 -11.09 2.39
N ARG A 264 18.51 -9.78 2.14
CA ARG A 264 17.29 -8.99 1.96
C ARG A 264 16.88 -8.81 0.50
N MET A 265 17.66 -9.31 -0.47
CA MET A 265 17.36 -9.18 -1.90
C MET A 265 16.12 -9.98 -2.34
N GLY A 266 15.69 -10.95 -1.56
CA GLY A 266 14.57 -11.85 -1.88
C GLY A 266 13.27 -11.53 -1.12
N SER A 267 12.95 -12.37 -0.14
CA SER A 267 11.64 -12.45 0.52
C SER A 267 11.19 -11.19 1.28
N LEU A 268 12.13 -10.40 1.80
CA LEU A 268 11.86 -9.24 2.65
C LEU A 268 11.72 -7.91 1.90
N SER A 269 11.86 -7.91 0.57
CA SER A 269 11.78 -6.70 -0.23
C SER A 269 10.35 -6.50 -0.77
N THR A 270 9.66 -5.49 -0.26
CA THR A 270 8.38 -5.02 -0.80
C THR A 270 8.62 -3.84 -1.73
N ARG A 271 8.06 -3.86 -2.94
CA ARG A 271 8.23 -2.82 -3.96
C ARG A 271 7.02 -1.89 -4.03
N THR A 272 6.39 -1.66 -2.89
CA THR A 272 5.08 -1.00 -2.74
C THR A 272 4.99 0.36 -3.45
N THR A 273 6.01 1.20 -3.28
CA THR A 273 6.08 2.56 -3.81
C THR A 273 7.33 2.78 -4.66
N HIS A 274 7.94 1.68 -5.13
CA HIS A 274 9.13 1.76 -5.98
C HIS A 274 8.83 2.60 -7.23
N PRO A 275 9.72 3.54 -7.64
CA PRO A 275 9.46 4.45 -8.76
C PRO A 275 9.03 3.76 -10.05
N TYR A 276 9.62 2.60 -10.35
CA TYR A 276 9.25 1.81 -11.53
C TYR A 276 7.82 1.27 -11.45
N PHE A 277 7.43 0.70 -10.31
CA PHE A 277 6.06 0.23 -10.09
C PHE A 277 5.04 1.37 -10.19
N MET A 278 5.35 2.51 -9.55
CA MET A 278 4.48 3.69 -9.58
C MET A 278 4.33 4.26 -11.00
N GLY A 279 5.42 4.23 -11.79
CA GLY A 279 5.39 4.61 -13.20
C GLY A 279 4.49 3.71 -14.03
N LEU A 280 4.62 2.37 -13.88
CA LEU A 280 3.76 1.40 -14.57
C LEU A 280 2.29 1.52 -14.14
N LEU A 281 2.02 1.77 -12.86
CA LEU A 281 0.66 2.02 -12.39
C LEU A 281 0.08 3.31 -13.00
N GLN A 282 0.86 4.38 -13.08
CA GLN A 282 0.42 5.62 -13.73
C GLN A 282 0.14 5.41 -15.23
N GLU A 283 0.99 4.65 -15.93
CA GLU A 283 0.78 4.28 -17.33
C GLU A 283 -0.53 3.49 -17.51
N LEU A 284 -0.81 2.54 -16.61
CA LEU A 284 -2.06 1.77 -16.61
C LEU A 284 -3.28 2.67 -16.38
N LEU A 285 -3.22 3.61 -15.43
CA LEU A 285 -4.32 4.55 -15.16
C LEU A 285 -4.61 5.41 -16.40
N ASN A 286 -3.56 5.91 -17.08
CA ASN A 286 -3.70 6.70 -18.28
C ASN A 286 -4.34 5.88 -19.43
N SER A 287 -3.88 4.64 -19.63
CA SER A 287 -4.41 3.76 -20.69
C SER A 287 -5.86 3.31 -20.41
N LEU A 288 -6.27 3.27 -19.15
CA LEU A 288 -7.66 3.00 -18.74
C LEU A 288 -8.54 4.27 -18.75
N ASP A 289 -8.03 5.44 -19.22
CA ASP A 289 -8.70 6.74 -19.18
C ASP A 289 -9.13 7.18 -17.76
N LEU A 290 -8.45 6.73 -16.75
CA LEU A 290 -8.67 7.17 -15.38
C LEU A 290 -7.90 8.48 -15.15
N LYS A 291 -8.62 9.57 -14.98
CA LYS A 291 -8.06 10.93 -14.80
C LYS A 291 -7.46 11.10 -13.39
N ILE A 292 -6.52 10.23 -13.03
CA ILE A 292 -5.89 10.18 -11.71
C ILE A 292 -4.39 10.28 -11.88
N THR A 293 -3.79 11.30 -11.25
CA THR A 293 -2.33 11.49 -11.21
C THR A 293 -1.80 11.06 -9.85
N ILE A 294 -0.86 10.13 -9.85
CA ILE A 294 -0.18 9.68 -8.64
C ILE A 294 0.91 10.68 -8.27
N VAL A 295 0.98 11.08 -7.01
CA VAL A 295 1.95 12.05 -6.49
C VAL A 295 2.60 11.50 -5.24
N ASN A 296 3.93 11.34 -5.25
CA ASN A 296 4.71 11.19 -4.03
C ASN A 296 5.55 12.46 -3.81
N PRO A 297 5.16 13.36 -2.88
CA PRO A 297 5.89 14.61 -2.66
C PRO A 297 7.24 14.41 -1.97
N TYR A 298 7.52 13.21 -1.48
CA TYR A 298 8.70 12.90 -0.69
C TYR A 298 9.64 11.88 -1.36
N GLN A 299 9.47 11.65 -2.65
CA GLN A 299 10.26 10.64 -3.37
C GLN A 299 11.77 10.89 -3.35
N PHE A 300 12.20 12.13 -3.09
CA PHE A 300 13.63 12.52 -2.97
C PHE A 300 14.01 12.96 -1.56
N LYS A 301 13.20 12.62 -0.54
CA LYS A 301 13.47 12.94 0.86
C LYS A 301 13.72 11.70 1.68
N THR A 302 14.65 11.80 2.64
CA THR A 302 14.75 10.83 3.73
C THR A 302 13.57 10.99 4.69
N LYS A 303 13.38 10.04 5.59
CA LYS A 303 12.34 10.17 6.59
C LYS A 303 12.63 11.29 7.61
N GLY A 304 13.90 11.52 7.93
CA GLY A 304 14.32 12.64 8.79
C GLY A 304 14.08 13.99 8.13
N GLU A 305 14.39 14.12 6.84
CA GLU A 305 14.09 15.33 6.04
C GLU A 305 12.57 15.60 6.01
N MET A 306 11.75 14.56 5.82
CA MET A 306 10.29 14.71 5.89
C MET A 306 9.82 15.26 7.24
N MET A 307 10.40 14.79 8.35
CA MET A 307 10.04 15.26 9.68
C MET A 307 10.43 16.72 9.85
N LEU A 308 11.67 17.09 9.51
CA LEU A 308 12.20 18.46 9.65
C LEU A 308 11.44 19.49 8.82
N GLU A 309 11.02 19.09 7.63
CA GLU A 309 10.34 19.97 6.67
C GLU A 309 8.80 19.90 6.76
N CYS A 310 8.26 19.19 7.76
CA CYS A 310 6.82 19.12 8.00
C CYS A 310 6.25 20.52 8.27
N LYS A 311 5.22 20.92 7.53
CA LYS A 311 4.62 22.27 7.59
C LYS A 311 4.04 22.64 8.94
N ASN A 312 3.72 21.66 9.78
CA ASN A 312 3.33 21.89 11.17
C ASN A 312 4.14 20.96 12.09
N PHE A 313 5.41 21.34 12.27
CA PHE A 313 6.36 20.55 13.05
C PHE A 313 5.95 20.39 14.51
N ASP A 314 5.37 21.42 15.14
CA ASP A 314 4.93 21.36 16.54
C ASP A 314 3.79 20.36 16.74
N PHE A 315 2.84 20.32 15.80
CA PHE A 315 1.79 19.30 15.80
C PHE A 315 2.37 17.90 15.54
N LEU A 316 3.30 17.76 14.60
CA LEU A 316 4.00 16.50 14.34
C LEU A 316 4.74 16.03 15.60
N LYS A 317 5.54 16.90 16.22
CA LYS A 317 6.31 16.64 17.44
C LYS A 317 5.44 16.09 18.57
N SER A 318 4.26 16.65 18.76
CA SER A 318 3.32 16.24 19.82
C SER A 318 2.57 14.94 19.50
N ASN A 319 2.53 14.49 18.23
CA ASN A 319 1.64 13.41 17.79
C ASN A 319 2.35 12.27 17.04
N TYR A 320 3.64 12.36 16.68
CA TYR A 320 4.34 11.28 15.99
C TYR A 320 4.29 9.94 16.75
N PRO A 321 4.24 9.88 18.11
CA PRO A 321 4.13 8.59 18.81
C PRO A 321 2.82 7.84 18.54
N LEU A 322 1.80 8.51 18.01
CA LEU A 322 0.53 7.92 17.63
C LEU A 322 0.62 7.09 16.33
N THR A 323 1.76 7.15 15.61
CA THR A 323 1.95 6.48 14.31
C THR A 323 2.64 5.13 14.44
N MET A 324 2.38 4.21 13.49
CA MET A 324 2.98 2.87 13.45
C MET A 324 3.78 2.67 12.16
N SER A 325 5.10 2.45 12.30
CA SER A 325 5.99 2.17 11.16
C SER A 325 6.58 0.76 11.17
N CYS A 326 6.23 -0.08 12.14
CA CYS A 326 6.79 -1.42 12.30
C CYS A 326 6.27 -2.40 11.23
N SER A 327 7.15 -3.26 10.71
CA SER A 327 6.75 -4.35 9.81
C SER A 327 6.00 -5.47 10.56
N HIS A 328 6.23 -5.61 11.88
CA HIS A 328 5.70 -6.68 12.71
C HIS A 328 5.04 -6.14 14.00
N PRO A 329 4.01 -5.30 13.90
CA PRO A 329 3.42 -4.64 15.07
C PRO A 329 2.75 -5.63 16.03
N ASP A 330 2.29 -6.76 15.51
CA ASP A 330 1.51 -7.77 16.25
C ASP A 330 2.34 -8.96 16.79
N LEU A 331 3.67 -8.95 16.65
CA LEU A 331 4.53 -10.04 17.16
C LEU A 331 4.35 -10.30 18.66
N GLY A 332 4.06 -9.30 19.46
CA GLY A 332 3.84 -9.43 20.90
C GLY A 332 2.62 -10.28 21.28
N ARG A 333 1.69 -10.54 20.35
CA ARG A 333 0.54 -11.41 20.61
C ARG A 333 0.95 -12.84 20.98
N TRP A 334 2.01 -13.34 20.39
CA TRP A 334 2.57 -14.64 20.78
C TRP A 334 3.08 -14.65 22.21
N LYS A 335 3.46 -13.47 22.75
CA LYS A 335 3.86 -13.25 24.14
C LYS A 335 2.67 -12.80 25.02
N LYS A 336 1.42 -12.95 24.55
CA LYS A 336 0.17 -12.53 25.22
C LYS A 336 0.05 -11.01 25.46
N GLU A 337 0.78 -10.18 24.71
CA GLU A 337 0.61 -8.74 24.74
C GLU A 337 -0.77 -8.37 24.14
N THR A 338 -1.49 -7.48 24.81
CA THR A 338 -2.82 -7.05 24.39
C THR A 338 -2.77 -5.93 23.36
N GLU A 339 -1.68 -5.15 23.33
CA GLU A 339 -1.48 -4.01 22.44
C GLU A 339 -0.38 -4.28 21.44
N SER A 340 -0.60 -3.78 20.21
CA SER A 340 0.43 -3.78 19.17
C SER A 340 1.44 -2.67 19.43
N SER A 341 2.72 -2.95 19.18
CA SER A 341 3.80 -1.99 19.43
C SER A 341 4.93 -2.14 18.42
N HIS A 342 5.82 -1.15 18.37
CA HIS A 342 7.02 -1.25 17.54
C HIS A 342 7.95 -2.34 18.08
N CYS A 343 8.53 -3.17 17.18
CA CYS A 343 9.56 -4.14 17.62
C CYS A 343 10.89 -3.44 18.00
N GLY A 344 11.19 -2.31 17.38
CA GLY A 344 12.41 -1.53 17.61
C GLY A 344 13.60 -1.90 16.71
N VAL A 345 13.56 -3.10 16.07
CA VAL A 345 14.73 -3.71 15.44
C VAL A 345 14.58 -4.00 13.95
N CYS A 346 13.36 -4.01 13.40
CA CYS A 346 13.18 -4.15 11.96
C CYS A 346 13.62 -2.86 11.22
N LEU A 347 13.99 -2.99 9.94
CA LEU A 347 14.50 -1.86 9.17
C LEU A 347 13.56 -0.62 9.20
N PRO A 348 12.24 -0.74 9.04
CA PRO A 348 11.34 0.41 9.19
C PRO A 348 11.36 1.05 10.58
N CYS A 349 11.53 0.26 11.66
CA CYS A 349 11.71 0.81 13.01
C CYS A 349 13.05 1.53 13.15
N THR A 350 14.14 0.94 12.63
CA THR A 350 15.48 1.54 12.66
C THR A 350 15.52 2.87 11.90
N ILE A 351 14.94 2.92 10.70
CA ILE A 351 14.81 4.15 9.90
C ILE A 351 13.93 5.18 10.64
N ARG A 352 12.83 4.76 11.30
CA ARG A 352 12.01 5.66 12.11
C ARG A 352 12.82 6.30 13.24
N ARG A 353 13.59 5.50 13.99
CA ARG A 353 14.41 5.96 15.11
C ARG A 353 15.51 6.92 14.63
N ALA A 354 16.18 6.58 13.53
CA ALA A 354 17.14 7.47 12.88
C ALA A 354 16.51 8.81 12.47
N ALA A 355 15.31 8.79 11.89
CA ALA A 355 14.61 9.99 11.49
C ALA A 355 14.19 10.87 12.67
N ILE A 356 13.72 10.29 13.78
CA ILE A 356 13.37 11.02 15.00
C ILE A 356 14.62 11.68 15.61
N MET A 357 15.75 10.96 15.64
CA MET A 357 17.03 11.51 16.07
C MET A 357 17.49 12.65 15.15
N LYS A 358 17.39 12.46 13.84
CA LYS A 358 17.73 13.49 12.83
C LYS A 358 16.88 14.76 12.97
N ALA A 359 15.61 14.60 13.37
CA ALA A 359 14.71 15.70 13.65
C ALA A 359 15.01 16.41 15.02
N GLY A 360 16.03 15.98 15.75
CA GLY A 360 16.41 16.54 17.06
C GLY A 360 15.39 16.24 18.17
N LEU A 361 14.56 15.20 17.99
CA LEU A 361 13.53 14.83 18.96
C LEU A 361 14.02 13.71 19.88
N LYS A 362 13.60 13.76 21.14
CA LYS A 362 13.69 12.61 22.04
C LYS A 362 12.62 11.61 21.63
N ASP A 363 13.03 10.37 21.32
CA ASP A 363 12.07 9.35 20.91
C ASP A 363 11.20 8.87 22.08
N GLU A 364 9.92 9.21 22.02
CA GLU A 364 8.90 8.84 23.02
C GLU A 364 8.11 7.59 22.60
N SER A 365 8.46 6.96 21.48
CA SER A 365 7.78 5.74 21.03
C SER A 365 8.16 4.55 21.91
N PHE A 366 7.19 3.69 22.18
CA PHE A 366 7.47 2.43 22.86
C PHE A 366 8.02 1.38 21.87
N TYR A 367 9.15 0.76 22.21
CA TYR A 367 9.79 -0.32 21.47
C TYR A 367 9.98 -1.56 22.36
N ARG A 368 9.70 -2.76 21.81
CA ARG A 368 9.89 -4.03 22.53
C ARG A 368 11.36 -4.30 22.85
N ASP A 369 12.23 -4.10 21.87
CA ASP A 369 13.68 -4.24 22.02
C ASP A 369 14.42 -3.04 21.46
N PRO A 370 14.50 -1.93 22.24
CA PRO A 370 15.19 -0.72 21.78
C PRO A 370 16.72 -0.85 21.74
N GLN A 371 17.29 -1.89 22.37
CA GLN A 371 18.73 -2.08 22.54
C GLN A 371 19.29 -3.23 21.71
N TYR A 372 18.48 -3.85 20.85
CA TYR A 372 18.86 -5.01 20.01
C TYR A 372 19.48 -6.15 20.82
N LYS A 373 18.84 -6.54 21.94
CA LYS A 373 19.35 -7.57 22.86
C LYS A 373 18.97 -8.99 22.48
N ASP A 374 17.84 -9.18 21.80
CA ASP A 374 17.42 -10.49 21.31
C ASP A 374 18.37 -10.97 20.20
N ILE A 375 18.60 -12.28 20.07
CA ILE A 375 19.53 -12.87 19.06
C ILE A 375 19.17 -12.44 17.63
N GLU A 376 17.87 -12.44 17.29
CA GLU A 376 17.40 -11.99 15.98
C GLU A 376 17.67 -10.49 15.79
N ALA A 377 17.46 -9.70 16.83
CA ALA A 377 17.72 -8.27 16.83
C ALA A 377 19.20 -7.95 16.66
N GLU A 378 20.08 -8.66 17.36
CA GLU A 378 21.52 -8.52 17.21
C GLU A 378 21.98 -8.89 15.79
N THR A 379 21.41 -9.96 15.22
CA THR A 379 21.68 -10.36 13.82
C THR A 379 21.25 -9.27 12.84
N ASN A 380 20.10 -8.65 13.06
CA ASN A 380 19.65 -7.51 12.24
C ASN A 380 20.62 -6.32 12.36
N LEU A 381 21.05 -5.96 13.56
CA LEU A 381 21.99 -4.87 13.79
C LEU A 381 23.34 -5.12 13.11
N ARG A 382 23.89 -6.34 13.26
CA ARG A 382 25.13 -6.74 12.55
C ARG A 382 24.96 -6.63 11.03
N SER A 383 23.82 -7.06 10.51
CA SER A 383 23.50 -6.95 9.08
C SER A 383 23.44 -5.49 8.62
N TYR A 384 22.86 -4.59 9.41
CA TYR A 384 22.84 -3.17 9.09
C TYR A 384 24.23 -2.55 9.13
N LYS A 385 25.02 -2.84 10.17
CA LYS A 385 26.42 -2.40 10.26
C LYS A 385 27.24 -2.87 9.05
N LEU A 386 27.10 -4.15 8.66
CA LEU A 386 27.76 -4.70 7.47
C LEU A 386 27.33 -3.98 6.19
N GLY A 387 26.03 -3.79 5.99
CA GLY A 387 25.50 -3.08 4.83
C GLY A 387 26.03 -1.64 4.69
N LEU A 388 26.19 -0.96 5.82
CA LEU A 388 26.75 0.41 5.86
C LEU A 388 28.26 0.47 5.55
N THR A 389 29.00 -0.64 5.71
CA THR A 389 30.43 -0.71 5.35
C THR A 389 30.66 -1.05 3.88
N GLN A 390 29.64 -1.52 3.15
CA GLN A 390 29.79 -1.87 1.74
C GLN A 390 30.03 -0.62 0.89
N LYS A 391 31.15 -0.61 0.17
CA LYS A 391 31.52 0.47 -0.76
C LYS A 391 30.84 0.24 -2.12
N LYS A 392 29.53 0.41 -2.20
CA LYS A 392 28.81 0.42 -3.48
C LYS A 392 28.74 1.84 -4.01
N THR A 393 28.96 2.02 -5.31
CA THR A 393 28.63 3.32 -5.90
C THR A 393 27.11 3.54 -5.85
N PRO A 394 26.64 4.70 -5.40
CA PRO A 394 25.21 4.95 -5.22
C PRO A 394 24.36 4.70 -6.47
N ILE A 395 24.88 5.05 -7.65
CA ILE A 395 24.23 4.79 -8.94
C ILE A 395 24.02 3.27 -9.20
N TRP A 396 24.94 2.44 -8.74
CA TRP A 396 24.79 0.98 -8.81
C TRP A 396 23.78 0.47 -7.79
N ALA A 397 23.91 0.92 -6.56
CA ALA A 397 23.08 0.47 -5.45
C ALA A 397 21.59 0.70 -5.72
N ILE A 398 21.20 1.84 -6.28
CA ILE A 398 19.80 2.14 -6.58
C ILE A 398 19.17 1.22 -7.63
N GLN A 399 19.97 0.51 -8.44
CA GLN A 399 19.48 -0.44 -9.44
C GLN A 399 19.22 -1.85 -8.86
N GLU A 400 19.70 -2.15 -7.65
CA GLU A 400 19.56 -3.49 -7.04
C GLU A 400 18.11 -3.84 -6.68
N SER A 401 17.28 -2.85 -6.40
CA SER A 401 15.86 -3.06 -6.07
C SER A 401 14.95 -3.09 -7.30
N GLY A 402 15.44 -2.60 -8.45
CA GLY A 402 14.71 -2.55 -9.70
C GLY A 402 15.15 -1.39 -10.59
N PRO A 403 14.59 -1.28 -11.78
CA PRO A 403 14.98 -0.23 -12.74
C PRO A 403 14.64 1.17 -12.22
N ILE A 404 15.65 2.05 -12.17
CA ILE A 404 15.50 3.49 -12.00
C ILE A 404 15.91 4.15 -13.30
N THR A 405 14.94 4.57 -14.12
CA THR A 405 15.16 5.08 -15.46
C THR A 405 15.32 6.61 -15.51
N HIS A 406 14.66 7.31 -14.60
CA HIS A 406 14.67 8.76 -14.51
C HIS A 406 15.21 9.22 -13.17
N HIS A 407 15.72 10.44 -13.08
CA HIS A 407 16.20 11.04 -11.83
C HIS A 407 17.26 10.21 -11.09
N ARG A 408 18.13 9.51 -11.82
CA ARG A 408 19.09 8.57 -11.23
C ARG A 408 20.03 9.25 -10.23
N GLN A 409 20.48 10.47 -10.54
CA GLN A 409 21.37 11.19 -9.63
C GLN A 409 20.62 11.61 -8.36
N ASP A 410 19.40 12.13 -8.48
CA ASP A 410 18.58 12.53 -7.33
C ASP A 410 18.34 11.35 -6.37
N PHE A 411 18.07 10.15 -6.93
CA PHE A 411 17.92 8.92 -6.13
C PHE A 411 19.24 8.43 -5.54
N ALA A 412 20.36 8.57 -6.25
CA ALA A 412 21.68 8.22 -5.74
C ALA A 412 22.06 9.12 -4.56
N ASP A 413 21.85 10.42 -4.69
CA ASP A 413 22.09 11.40 -3.62
C ASP A 413 21.18 11.17 -2.41
N LEU A 414 19.90 10.86 -2.65
CA LEU A 414 18.97 10.44 -1.61
C LEU A 414 19.46 9.18 -0.88
N TYR A 415 19.92 8.18 -1.61
CA TYR A 415 20.45 6.95 -1.02
C TYR A 415 21.63 7.23 -0.08
N GLN A 416 22.56 8.08 -0.50
CA GLN A 416 23.70 8.48 0.35
C GLN A 416 23.23 9.19 1.62
N ARG A 417 22.28 10.14 1.52
CA ARG A 417 21.74 10.84 2.69
C ARG A 417 21.01 9.89 3.62
N GLY A 418 20.25 8.94 3.06
CA GLY A 418 19.56 7.90 3.85
C GLY A 418 20.51 6.98 4.59
N LEU A 419 21.61 6.57 3.95
CA LEU A 419 22.67 5.78 4.61
C LEU A 419 23.38 6.59 5.70
N ALA A 420 23.65 7.87 5.48
CA ALA A 420 24.25 8.73 6.48
C ALA A 420 23.35 8.89 7.71
N GLU A 421 22.05 9.15 7.50
CA GLU A 421 21.05 9.23 8.57
C GLU A 421 20.95 7.92 9.38
N LEU A 422 20.93 6.77 8.69
CA LEU A 422 20.90 5.47 9.33
C LEU A 422 22.20 5.17 10.10
N LYS A 423 23.37 5.52 9.52
CA LYS A 423 24.66 5.32 10.16
C LYS A 423 24.79 6.15 11.44
N GLU A 424 24.43 7.44 11.39
CA GLU A 424 24.46 8.34 12.54
C GLU A 424 23.70 7.74 13.73
N PHE A 425 22.52 7.15 13.48
CA PHE A 425 21.75 6.47 14.52
C PHE A 425 22.40 5.15 14.99
N ILE A 426 22.88 4.30 14.07
CA ILE A 426 23.46 2.99 14.41
C ILE A 426 24.77 3.15 15.20
N ASP A 427 25.52 4.21 14.96
CA ASP A 427 26.75 4.51 15.71
C ASP A 427 26.47 4.90 17.18
N THR A 428 25.22 5.16 17.55
CA THR A 428 24.80 5.40 18.96
C THR A 428 24.42 4.13 19.72
N LEU A 429 24.34 3.00 19.02
CA LEU A 429 23.99 1.68 19.59
C LEU A 429 25.25 0.85 19.88
#